data_c3f9d523fb75c710d1a5335e2776635d
#
_entry.id   c3f9d523fb75c710d1a5335e2776635d
#
_cell.length_a   1.000
_cell.length_b   1.000
_cell.length_c   1.000
_cell.angle_alpha   90.00
_cell.angle_beta   90.00
_cell.angle_gamma   90.00
#
_symmetry.space_group_name_H-M   'P 1'
#
loop_
_entity.id
_entity.type
_entity.pdbx_description
1 polymer ?
#
loop_
_entity_poly.entity_id
_entity_poly.type
_entity_poly.pdbx_seq_one_letter_code
_entity_poly.pdbx_strand_id
1 'polypeptide(L)'
;MSAFALVGSAQVSAKATSITDQWTLVHSQNGINFYAKTVACTLYEGVKPFDYVVLKVENTSNETATISFELGTILNGECFGCGSNEAVASMTLAPNTVAENNCSNFSQGMHGLIQNRMSKTVNRFDGIQINTIKISRK
;
A
#
# COMPACT_ATOMS: atom_id res chain seq x y z
N MET A 1 13.95 -23.03 -14.05
CA MET A 1 13.97 -22.54 -13.71
C MET A 1 13.94 -21.76 -13.26
N SER A 2 13.90 -21.61 -12.91
CA SER A 2 13.98 -20.94 -12.34
C SER A 2 13.82 -20.07 -11.93
N ALA A 3 13.65 -19.98 -11.76
CA ALA A 3 13.63 -19.12 -11.32
C ALA A 3 13.72 -18.43 -10.54
N PHE A 4 14.10 -18.35 -10.24
CA PHE A 4 14.22 -17.77 -9.41
C PHE A 4 14.33 -16.71 -9.18
N ALA A 5 14.40 -16.77 -9.17
CA ALA A 5 14.60 -15.98 -8.99
C ALA A 5 14.66 -15.00 -8.60
N LEU A 6 14.68 -14.70 -8.54
CA LEU A 6 14.74 -13.82 -8.16
C LEU A 6 14.04 -13.00 -7.73
N VAL A 7 13.85 -13.01 -7.31
CA VAL A 7 13.31 -12.49 -6.88
C VAL A 7 13.36 -11.46 -6.27
N GLY A 8 13.42 -10.97 -6.43
CA GLY A 8 13.75 -9.85 -6.04
C GLY A 8 13.06 -9.19 -5.07
N SER A 9 13.63 -8.62 -4.28
CA SER A 9 13.10 -7.71 -3.38
C SER A 9 13.08 -6.37 -4.05
N ALA A 10 12.47 -6.31 -5.21
CA ALA A 10 12.40 -5.04 -5.89
C ALA A 10 11.58 -4.07 -5.09
N GLN A 11 12.05 -2.86 -4.98
CA GLN A 11 11.30 -1.75 -4.41
C GLN A 11 10.46 -1.16 -5.52
N VAL A 12 9.19 -0.95 -5.22
CA VAL A 12 8.28 -0.31 -6.16
C VAL A 12 7.87 1.02 -5.56
N SER A 13 8.09 2.09 -6.29
CA SER A 13 7.74 3.43 -5.81
C SER A 13 6.64 4.02 -6.67
N ALA A 14 5.74 4.75 -6.04
CA ALA A 14 4.71 5.51 -6.74
C ALA A 14 4.77 6.94 -6.23
N LYS A 15 4.92 7.89 -7.16
CA LYS A 15 5.02 9.29 -6.81
C LYS A 15 3.67 9.83 -6.36
N ALA A 16 3.71 10.82 -5.45
CA ALA A 16 2.49 11.44 -4.96
C ALA A 16 1.61 11.95 -6.07
N THR A 17 2.21 12.46 -7.15
CA THR A 17 1.45 13.00 -8.28
C THR A 17 0.68 11.93 -9.04
N SER A 18 1.04 10.66 -8.85
CA SER A 18 0.35 9.54 -9.48
C SER A 18 -0.77 8.97 -8.60
N ILE A 19 -0.87 9.41 -7.36
CA ILE A 19 -1.85 8.89 -6.41
C ILE A 19 -2.89 9.98 -6.17
N THR A 20 -4.13 9.67 -6.52
CA THR A 20 -5.24 10.62 -6.41
C THR A 20 -6.30 10.06 -5.47
N ASP A 21 -7.47 10.66 -5.44
CA ASP A 21 -8.58 10.14 -4.64
C ASP A 21 -9.35 9.03 -5.36
N GLN A 22 -8.82 8.55 -6.49
CA GLN A 22 -9.36 7.41 -7.22
C GLN A 22 -8.35 6.27 -7.19
N TRP A 23 -8.84 5.03 -7.19
CA TRP A 23 -7.95 3.88 -7.24
C TRP A 23 -7.09 3.94 -8.50
N THR A 24 -5.79 3.93 -8.31
CA THR A 24 -4.82 4.00 -9.40
C THR A 24 -3.89 2.81 -9.30
N LEU A 25 -3.71 2.09 -10.39
CA LEU A 25 -2.79 0.96 -10.44
C LEU A 25 -1.36 1.47 -10.27
N VAL A 26 -0.65 0.95 -9.27
CA VAL A 26 0.73 1.37 -9.01
C VAL A 26 1.73 0.26 -9.33
N HIS A 27 1.29 -0.99 -9.35
CA HIS A 27 2.19 -2.10 -9.64
C HIS A 27 1.40 -3.35 -9.98
N SER A 28 1.93 -4.14 -10.91
CA SER A 28 1.41 -5.46 -11.25
C SER A 28 2.56 -6.45 -11.22
N GLN A 29 2.34 -7.59 -10.59
CA GLN A 29 3.38 -8.61 -10.49
C GLN A 29 2.71 -9.98 -10.33
N ASN A 30 3.03 -10.90 -11.24
CA ASN A 30 2.56 -12.30 -11.15
C ASN A 30 1.06 -12.42 -10.93
N GLY A 31 0.28 -11.63 -11.65
CA GLY A 31 -1.18 -11.70 -11.55
C GLY A 31 -1.76 -10.98 -10.36
N ILE A 32 -0.93 -10.27 -9.60
CA ILE A 32 -1.37 -9.48 -8.46
C ILE A 32 -1.24 -8.01 -8.83
N ASN A 33 -2.32 -7.27 -8.64
CA ASN A 33 -2.35 -5.83 -8.92
C ASN A 33 -2.41 -5.06 -7.60
N PHE A 34 -1.62 -4.02 -7.51
CA PHE A 34 -1.59 -3.13 -6.35
C PHE A 34 -2.12 -1.77 -6.79
N TYR A 35 -3.12 -1.28 -6.06
CA TYR A 35 -3.72 0.03 -6.32
C TYR A 35 -3.57 0.90 -5.08
N ALA A 36 -3.54 2.20 -5.29
CA ALA A 36 -3.46 3.15 -4.20
C ALA A 36 -4.39 4.31 -4.44
N LYS A 37 -4.86 4.91 -3.37
CA LYS A 37 -5.57 6.20 -3.45
C LYS A 37 -5.41 6.93 -2.12
N THR A 38 -5.67 8.22 -2.14
CA THR A 38 -5.70 9.02 -0.94
C THR A 38 -7.14 9.15 -0.46
N VAL A 39 -7.31 9.17 0.85
CA VAL A 39 -8.64 9.27 1.46
C VAL A 39 -8.52 10.07 2.75
N ALA A 40 -9.50 10.92 3.00
CA ALA A 40 -9.55 11.66 4.24
C ALA A 40 -10.51 10.94 5.19
N CYS A 41 -10.02 10.56 6.35
CA CYS A 41 -10.80 9.78 7.31
C CYS A 41 -10.97 10.56 8.60
N THR A 42 -12.22 10.66 9.07
CA THR A 42 -12.54 11.21 10.37
C THR A 42 -12.74 10.03 11.31
N LEU A 43 -11.73 9.77 12.14
CA LEU A 43 -11.77 8.60 13.02
C LEU A 43 -12.47 8.89 14.34
N TYR A 44 -12.50 10.15 14.75
CA TYR A 44 -13.12 10.56 16.00
C TYR A 44 -14.01 11.75 15.75
N GLU A 45 -15.19 11.71 16.33
CA GLU A 45 -16.14 12.80 16.20
C GLU A 45 -15.54 14.10 16.75
N GLY A 46 -15.74 15.19 16.01
CA GLY A 46 -15.22 16.50 16.41
C GLY A 46 -13.75 16.73 16.10
N VAL A 47 -13.07 15.73 15.56
CA VAL A 47 -11.67 15.83 15.17
C VAL A 47 -11.58 16.00 13.66
N LYS A 48 -10.68 16.86 13.21
CA LYS A 48 -10.50 17.05 11.77
C LYS A 48 -9.98 15.78 11.13
N PRO A 49 -10.37 15.51 9.89
CA PRO A 49 -9.93 14.29 9.22
C PRO A 49 -8.43 14.30 8.95
N PHE A 50 -7.85 13.12 9.00
CA PHE A 50 -6.48 12.89 8.58
C PHE A 50 -6.48 12.32 7.18
N ASP A 51 -5.45 12.66 6.42
CA ASP A 51 -5.25 12.09 5.09
C ASP A 51 -4.45 10.82 5.20
N TYR A 52 -4.94 9.77 4.53
CA TYR A 52 -4.27 8.48 4.44
C TYR A 52 -4.08 8.10 2.99
N VAL A 53 -3.02 7.36 2.72
CA VAL A 53 -2.91 6.61 1.49
C VAL A 53 -3.31 5.18 1.83
N VAL A 54 -4.23 4.62 1.07
CA VAL A 54 -4.73 3.26 1.31
C VAL A 54 -4.47 2.42 0.08
N LEU A 55 -4.28 1.13 0.31
CA LEU A 55 -3.98 0.18 -0.76
C LEU A 55 -5.14 -0.76 -1.02
N LYS A 56 -5.17 -1.26 -2.24
CA LYS A 56 -6.03 -2.36 -2.64
C LYS A 56 -5.15 -3.37 -3.37
N VAL A 57 -5.29 -4.63 -3.02
CA VAL A 57 -4.53 -5.73 -3.63
C VAL A 57 -5.52 -6.67 -4.27
N GLU A 58 -5.33 -6.95 -5.54
CA GLU A 58 -6.24 -7.77 -6.32
C GLU A 58 -5.51 -8.98 -6.88
N ASN A 59 -6.10 -10.16 -6.70
CA ASN A 59 -5.60 -11.38 -7.32
C ASN A 59 -6.40 -11.62 -8.60
N THR A 60 -5.77 -11.37 -9.74
CA THR A 60 -6.44 -11.55 -11.03
C THR A 60 -6.25 -12.95 -11.59
N SER A 61 -5.51 -13.80 -10.89
CA SER A 61 -5.22 -15.14 -11.40
C SER A 61 -6.32 -16.12 -11.02
N ASN A 62 -6.23 -17.31 -11.55
CA ASN A 62 -7.18 -18.38 -11.24
C ASN A 62 -6.66 -19.32 -10.15
N GLU A 63 -5.66 -18.88 -9.39
CA GLU A 63 -5.11 -19.65 -8.28
C GLU A 63 -5.12 -18.80 -7.03
N THR A 64 -5.28 -19.46 -5.88
CA THR A 64 -5.16 -18.79 -4.60
C THR A 64 -3.72 -18.32 -4.43
N ALA A 65 -3.54 -17.09 -3.96
CA ALA A 65 -2.22 -16.51 -3.76
C ALA A 65 -2.09 -15.98 -2.35
N THR A 66 -0.91 -16.15 -1.77
CA THR A 66 -0.54 -15.52 -0.51
C THR A 66 0.44 -14.42 -0.84
N ILE A 67 0.11 -13.20 -0.42
CA ILE A 67 0.87 -12.01 -0.76
C ILE A 67 1.32 -11.35 0.53
N SER A 68 2.59 -10.98 0.60
CA SER A 68 3.07 -10.14 1.69
C SER A 68 3.96 -9.05 1.13
N PHE A 69 3.95 -7.92 1.81
CA PHE A 69 4.78 -6.77 1.41
C PHE A 69 4.84 -5.79 2.56
N GLU A 70 5.68 -4.79 2.40
CA GLU A 70 5.83 -3.73 3.37
C GLU A 70 5.51 -2.41 2.67
N LEU A 71 4.65 -1.60 3.28
CA LEU A 71 4.29 -0.29 2.73
C LEU A 71 5.04 0.79 3.46
N GLY A 72 5.82 1.57 2.73
CA GLY A 72 6.47 2.75 3.26
C GLY A 72 5.81 4.00 2.69
N THR A 73 5.76 5.04 3.50
CA THR A 73 5.25 6.35 3.09
C THR A 73 6.41 7.33 3.01
N ILE A 74 6.54 8.00 1.88
CA ILE A 74 7.66 8.92 1.67
C ILE A 74 7.20 10.34 1.98
N LEU A 75 7.76 10.90 3.03
CA LEU A 75 7.42 12.26 3.49
C LEU A 75 8.72 13.06 3.53
N ASN A 76 8.74 14.22 2.88
CA ASN A 76 9.92 15.09 2.82
C ASN A 76 11.17 14.35 2.36
N GLY A 77 10.99 13.41 1.42
CA GLY A 77 12.11 12.65 0.88
C GLY A 77 12.56 11.47 1.72
N GLU A 78 11.95 11.25 2.89
CA GLU A 78 12.31 10.14 3.76
C GLU A 78 11.24 9.07 3.73
N CYS A 79 11.66 7.82 3.75
CA CYS A 79 10.72 6.70 3.75
C CYS A 79 10.46 6.23 5.18
N PHE A 80 9.21 6.33 5.61
CA PHE A 80 8.77 5.87 6.92
C PHE A 80 8.12 4.50 6.75
N GLY A 81 8.56 3.54 7.57
CA GLY A 81 8.08 2.17 7.49
C GLY A 81 8.87 1.30 6.54
N CYS A 82 9.90 1.83 5.91
CA CYS A 82 10.71 1.06 4.98
C CYS A 82 11.75 0.25 5.73
N GLY A 83 11.72 -1.07 5.58
CA GLY A 83 12.68 -1.93 6.21
C GLY A 83 12.48 -2.17 7.70
N SER A 84 11.35 -1.74 8.23
CA SER A 84 11.11 -1.82 9.67
C SER A 84 10.49 -3.14 10.11
N ASN A 85 9.92 -3.88 9.20
CA ASN A 85 9.13 -5.10 9.47
C ASN A 85 7.92 -4.86 10.38
N GLU A 86 7.61 -3.60 10.65
CA GLU A 86 6.48 -3.27 11.51
C GLU A 86 5.20 -3.03 10.72
N ALA A 87 5.34 -2.71 9.45
CA ALA A 87 4.21 -2.41 8.60
C ALA A 87 4.05 -3.47 7.51
N VAL A 88 4.26 -4.73 7.87
CA VAL A 88 4.14 -5.84 6.93
C VAL A 88 2.69 -6.23 6.79
N ALA A 89 2.19 -6.23 5.57
CA ALA A 89 0.88 -6.73 5.25
C ALA A 89 1.01 -8.15 4.73
N SER A 90 0.06 -9.01 5.09
CA SER A 90 0.06 -10.38 4.60
C SER A 90 -1.40 -10.81 4.43
N MET A 91 -1.70 -11.43 3.30
CA MET A 91 -3.06 -11.84 3.00
C MET A 91 -3.06 -13.02 2.06
N THR A 92 -4.14 -13.80 2.13
CA THR A 92 -4.37 -14.91 1.20
C THR A 92 -5.63 -14.58 0.44
N LEU A 93 -5.52 -14.50 -0.88
CA LEU A 93 -6.63 -14.12 -1.74
C LEU A 93 -7.00 -15.25 -2.67
N ALA A 94 -8.27 -15.62 -2.64
CA ALA A 94 -8.83 -16.58 -3.61
C ALA A 94 -8.78 -15.95 -5.00
N PRO A 95 -8.95 -16.77 -6.05
CA PRO A 95 -8.94 -16.25 -7.42
C PRO A 95 -9.95 -15.13 -7.59
N ASN A 96 -9.55 -14.07 -8.27
CA ASN A 96 -10.41 -12.96 -8.65
C ASN A 96 -11.05 -12.24 -7.46
N THR A 97 -10.32 -12.17 -6.35
CA THR A 97 -10.78 -11.43 -5.17
C THR A 97 -9.81 -10.31 -4.84
N VAL A 98 -10.28 -9.40 -4.01
CA VAL A 98 -9.49 -8.23 -3.61
C VAL A 98 -9.50 -8.07 -2.10
N ALA A 99 -8.45 -7.46 -1.59
CA ALA A 99 -8.40 -6.94 -0.23
C ALA A 99 -8.15 -5.44 -0.34
N GLU A 100 -8.93 -4.64 0.35
CA GLU A 100 -8.75 -3.21 0.27
C GLU A 100 -8.99 -2.54 1.61
N ASN A 101 -8.32 -1.43 1.82
CA ASN A 101 -8.50 -0.60 3.00
C ASN A 101 -9.35 0.61 2.68
N ASN A 102 -10.08 1.05 3.69
CA ASN A 102 -10.84 2.29 3.60
C ASN A 102 -10.97 2.85 5.02
N CYS A 103 -11.73 3.94 5.17
CA CYS A 103 -11.85 4.59 6.47
C CYS A 103 -12.50 3.71 7.53
N SER A 104 -13.24 2.70 7.13
CA SER A 104 -13.93 1.81 8.07
C SER A 104 -13.14 0.55 8.38
N ASN A 105 -12.12 0.27 7.59
CA ASN A 105 -11.42 -1.00 7.65
C ASN A 105 -9.95 -0.79 7.32
N PHE A 106 -9.15 -0.56 8.35
CA PHE A 106 -7.71 -0.46 8.19
C PHE A 106 -7.08 -1.79 8.54
N SER A 107 -6.58 -2.49 7.52
CA SER A 107 -5.80 -3.70 7.75
C SER A 107 -4.36 -3.27 8.00
N GLN A 108 -3.71 -4.00 8.89
CA GLN A 108 -2.34 -3.69 9.25
C GLN A 108 -1.44 -3.70 8.02
N GLY A 109 -0.62 -2.69 7.90
CA GLY A 109 0.38 -2.64 6.85
C GLY A 109 -0.12 -2.16 5.49
N MET A 110 -1.41 -1.90 5.34
CA MET A 110 -1.96 -1.50 4.05
C MET A 110 -2.36 -0.04 3.97
N HIS A 111 -1.89 0.78 4.89
CA HIS A 111 -2.15 2.21 4.82
C HIS A 111 -0.98 2.99 5.40
N GLY A 112 -0.83 4.21 4.92
CA GLY A 112 0.16 5.14 5.43
C GLY A 112 -0.53 6.44 5.77
N LEU A 113 -0.02 7.13 6.77
CA LEU A 113 -0.57 8.39 7.20
C LEU A 113 0.12 9.54 6.48
N ILE A 114 -0.69 10.37 5.84
CA ILE A 114 -0.22 11.62 5.28
C ILE A 114 -0.56 12.69 6.30
N GLN A 115 0.36 13.63 6.52
CA GLN A 115 0.15 14.67 7.50
C GLN A 115 -1.16 15.40 7.24
N ASN A 116 -1.92 15.62 8.30
CA ASN A 116 -3.17 16.36 8.23
C ASN A 116 -2.88 17.79 7.75
N ARG A 117 -3.64 18.23 6.77
CA ARG A 117 -3.42 19.54 6.16
C ARG A 117 -3.68 20.72 7.08
N MET A 118 -4.37 20.47 8.18
CA MET A 118 -4.64 21.54 9.14
C MET A 118 -3.44 21.82 10.02
N SER A 119 -2.43 20.99 10.01
CA SER A 119 -1.22 21.23 10.76
C SER A 119 -0.37 22.28 10.06
N LYS A 120 0.25 23.15 10.85
CA LYS A 120 1.15 24.15 10.30
C LYS A 120 2.46 23.56 9.82
N THR A 121 2.80 22.38 10.33
CA THR A 121 4.03 21.70 9.93
C THR A 121 3.67 20.48 9.10
N VAL A 122 3.00 20.74 8.00
CA VAL A 122 2.57 19.67 7.10
C VAL A 122 3.79 19.10 6.41
N ASN A 123 3.93 17.78 6.47
CA ASN A 123 4.97 17.09 5.74
C ASN A 123 4.56 17.01 4.27
N ARG A 124 5.54 17.18 3.39
CA ARG A 124 5.27 17.01 1.97
C ARG A 124 5.18 15.52 1.68
N PHE A 125 4.04 15.11 1.14
CA PHE A 125 3.85 13.73 0.73
C PHE A 125 4.47 13.53 -0.65
N ASP A 126 5.51 12.72 -0.73
CA ASP A 126 6.25 12.49 -1.97
C ASP A 126 5.84 11.19 -2.65
N GLY A 127 5.19 10.28 -1.94
CA GLY A 127 4.75 9.03 -2.54
C GLY A 127 4.77 7.87 -1.56
N ILE A 128 4.69 6.68 -2.14
CA ILE A 128 4.77 5.45 -1.35
C ILE A 128 5.83 4.54 -1.94
N GLN A 129 6.26 3.57 -1.14
CA GLN A 129 7.21 2.57 -1.57
C GLN A 129 6.70 1.21 -1.08
N ILE A 130 6.57 0.26 -1.98
CA ILE A 130 6.15 -1.10 -1.65
C ILE A 130 7.40 -1.97 -1.72
N ASN A 131 7.75 -2.58 -0.60
CA ASN A 131 9.01 -3.31 -0.46
C ASN A 131 8.77 -4.77 -0.17
N THR A 132 9.74 -5.58 -0.57
CA THR A 132 9.81 -7.00 -0.18
C THR A 132 8.52 -7.73 -0.53
N ILE A 133 8.09 -7.57 -1.78
CA ILE A 133 6.87 -8.23 -2.23
C ILE A 133 7.15 -9.72 -2.40
N LYS A 134 6.36 -10.54 -1.72
CA LYS A 134 6.45 -11.99 -1.81
C LYS A 134 5.08 -12.53 -2.21
N ILE A 135 5.06 -13.31 -3.26
CA ILE A 135 3.83 -13.90 -3.77
C ILE A 135 4.06 -15.40 -3.92
N SER A 136 3.23 -16.20 -3.26
CA SER A 136 3.28 -17.64 -3.41
C SER A 136 1.90 -18.14 -3.80
N ARG A 137 1.87 -19.21 -4.57
CA ARG A 137 0.62 -19.78 -5.07
C ARG A 137 0.50 -21.22 -4.64
N LYS A 138 -0.72 -21.65 -4.63
CA LYS A 138 -1.00 -23.05 -4.38
C LYS A 138 -1.19 -23.83 -5.65
#